data_e8681dd2eaa85cccd760e990bab193d7
#
_entry.id   e8681dd2eaa85cccd760e990bab193d7
#
_cell.length_a   1.000
_cell.length_b   1.000
_cell.length_c   1.000
_cell.angle_alpha   90.00
_cell.angle_beta   90.00
_cell.angle_gamma   90.00
#
_symmetry.space_group_name_H-M   'P 1'
#
loop_
_entity.id
_entity.type
_entity.pdbx_description
1 polymer ?
#
loop_
_entity_poly.entity_id
_entity_poly.type
_entity_poly.pdbx_seq_one_letter_code
_entity_poly.pdbx_strand_id
1 'polypeptide(L)'
;MCGITACVGGDDAVGGLLTGLGNLEYRGYDSAGIAVSDDQGLSVVKREGRLDRLREALGNDRPTGTIGIGHTRWSTHGPPTDANAHPHQDCTGHVAVVHNGIIDNYETLRRDLEERGHRFESETDTEVVPHLVEEGLTAGKSTEAAFRAAIEQLSGSYAIACLVDGEDEVYAARQGSPLVLGEADGRYFLASDVPAFREFTDRVVYLEDGDVVVVRPDGYEITDLAGVPLARDVDTVDWEPEAAGKSGYPHFMLKEINEQPEALRQTIHGRIETFGGNVTLEEFDEESFEDVERIQFVSMGTSHHAAMYAASQLTARGLTANAYMAGEYADCPAPIDEHTLVVAVTQSGETADTMNAVRRARDAGARTLAVTNVVGSSVTRECDESLFIRAGPEIGVAATKTFSSQVVALTLLGERIAEDSTGVQRAEVRSLLSGLADLPGDVQQVLDESPVEDVAEALYGCDAYFFLGRGPAHAVALEGALKFKEISYEHAEGFAASELKHGPLALVTDNTPVFGVITGEEDLKVISNLKEVQARGAPVIVVAPASLEEQVEFADYFLPVPDTHPEVAGILANVQLQLVSYHAADQLGRPIDKPRNLAKSVTVE
;
A
#
# COMPACT_ATOMS: atom_id res chain seq x y z
N MET A 1 -9.31 -3.39 2.02
CA MET A 1 -9.71 -2.48 0.91
C MET A 1 -10.48 -3.26 -0.13
N CYS A 2 -11.41 -2.61 -0.78
CA CYS A 2 -12.20 -3.21 -1.86
C CYS A 2 -11.64 -2.83 -3.25
N GLY A 3 -11.99 -3.60 -4.29
CA GLY A 3 -11.65 -3.29 -5.67
C GLY A 3 -12.90 -3.07 -6.50
N ILE A 4 -13.05 -1.88 -7.08
CA ILE A 4 -14.08 -1.58 -8.09
C ILE A 4 -13.50 -1.75 -9.48
N THR A 5 -14.28 -2.28 -10.41
CA THR A 5 -14.04 -2.19 -11.84
C THR A 5 -15.35 -1.96 -12.58
N ALA A 6 -15.33 -1.16 -13.62
CA ALA A 6 -16.42 -1.03 -14.57
C ALA A 6 -15.87 -1.08 -15.99
N CYS A 7 -16.69 -1.56 -16.92
CA CYS A 7 -16.36 -1.63 -18.34
C CYS A 7 -17.54 -1.09 -19.14
N VAL A 8 -17.28 -0.14 -20.04
CA VAL A 8 -18.29 0.50 -20.92
C VAL A 8 -17.79 0.44 -22.35
N GLY A 9 -18.58 -0.15 -23.25
CA GLY A 9 -18.21 -0.37 -24.65
C GLY A 9 -17.43 -1.67 -24.88
N GLY A 10 -17.14 -1.96 -26.15
CA GLY A 10 -16.56 -3.24 -26.57
C GLY A 10 -17.58 -4.38 -26.62
N ASP A 11 -17.12 -5.61 -26.91
CA ASP A 11 -18.00 -6.76 -27.17
C ASP A 11 -18.17 -7.72 -25.97
N ASP A 12 -17.35 -7.60 -24.91
CA ASP A 12 -17.35 -8.51 -23.74
C ASP A 12 -17.04 -7.73 -22.45
N ALA A 13 -18.08 -7.19 -21.80
CA ALA A 13 -17.94 -6.54 -20.51
C ALA A 13 -17.55 -7.55 -19.42
N VAL A 14 -18.09 -8.76 -19.41
CA VAL A 14 -17.79 -9.79 -18.41
C VAL A 14 -16.31 -10.16 -18.41
N GLY A 15 -15.70 -10.34 -19.59
CA GLY A 15 -14.28 -10.61 -19.74
C GLY A 15 -13.43 -9.48 -19.17
N GLY A 16 -13.76 -8.22 -19.50
CA GLY A 16 -13.09 -7.03 -18.96
C GLY A 16 -13.21 -6.93 -17.43
N LEU A 17 -14.42 -7.16 -16.89
CA LEU A 17 -14.66 -7.15 -15.45
C LEU A 17 -13.87 -8.24 -14.72
N LEU A 18 -13.87 -9.48 -15.21
CA LEU A 18 -13.14 -10.60 -14.58
C LEU A 18 -11.62 -10.41 -14.64
N THR A 19 -11.10 -9.78 -15.69
CA THR A 19 -9.69 -9.38 -15.78
C THR A 19 -9.40 -8.30 -14.75
N GLY A 20 -10.20 -7.22 -14.71
CA GLY A 20 -10.02 -6.13 -13.76
C GLY A 20 -10.12 -6.58 -12.31
N LEU A 21 -11.13 -7.40 -11.95
CA LEU A 21 -11.27 -7.97 -10.62
C LEU A 21 -10.09 -8.89 -10.26
N GLY A 22 -9.57 -9.66 -11.21
CA GLY A 22 -8.38 -10.50 -11.01
C GLY A 22 -7.15 -9.67 -10.65
N ASN A 23 -6.96 -8.57 -11.36
CA ASN A 23 -5.86 -7.64 -11.13
C ASN A 23 -6.05 -6.79 -9.84
N LEU A 24 -7.28 -6.70 -9.30
CA LEU A 24 -7.60 -6.02 -8.04
C LEU A 24 -7.78 -6.96 -6.83
N GLU A 25 -7.64 -8.29 -7.00
CA GLU A 25 -7.90 -9.24 -5.91
C GLU A 25 -6.97 -9.06 -4.69
N TYR A 26 -5.83 -8.38 -4.86
CA TYR A 26 -4.95 -7.98 -3.77
C TYR A 26 -5.59 -6.93 -2.83
N ARG A 27 -6.63 -6.22 -3.30
CA ARG A 27 -7.36 -5.21 -2.51
C ARG A 27 -8.46 -5.83 -1.64
N GLY A 28 -9.03 -6.96 -2.03
CA GLY A 28 -10.09 -7.65 -1.29
C GLY A 28 -10.42 -9.00 -1.89
N TYR A 29 -10.73 -9.98 -1.05
CA TYR A 29 -10.99 -11.37 -1.45
C TYR A 29 -12.02 -12.08 -0.58
N ASP A 30 -12.79 -11.34 0.23
CA ASP A 30 -13.82 -11.90 1.12
C ASP A 30 -15.11 -12.22 0.34
N SER A 31 -15.39 -11.48 -0.70
CA SER A 31 -16.44 -11.78 -1.68
C SER A 31 -16.17 -11.08 -3.01
N ALA A 32 -16.77 -11.55 -4.09
CA ALA A 32 -16.71 -10.95 -5.42
C ALA A 32 -18.06 -11.01 -6.12
N GLY A 33 -18.32 -10.02 -6.99
CA GLY A 33 -19.54 -10.01 -7.81
C GLY A 33 -19.47 -9.03 -8.96
N ILE A 34 -20.36 -9.23 -9.91
CA ILE A 34 -20.55 -8.39 -11.10
C ILE A 34 -22.04 -8.10 -11.33
N ALA A 35 -22.32 -6.95 -11.92
CA ALA A 35 -23.59 -6.63 -12.56
C ALA A 35 -23.32 -6.28 -14.02
N VAL A 36 -24.11 -6.82 -14.93
CA VAL A 36 -24.02 -6.60 -16.39
C VAL A 36 -25.39 -6.30 -16.93
N SER A 37 -25.51 -5.28 -17.76
CA SER A 37 -26.73 -4.93 -18.47
C SER A 37 -26.71 -5.50 -19.89
N ASP A 38 -27.80 -6.14 -20.28
CA ASP A 38 -28.03 -6.64 -21.62
C ASP A 38 -29.47 -6.38 -22.09
N ASP A 39 -29.85 -6.85 -23.28
CA ASP A 39 -31.20 -6.69 -23.87
C ASP A 39 -32.32 -7.35 -23.00
N GLN A 40 -32.00 -8.16 -22.01
CA GLN A 40 -32.94 -8.85 -21.12
C GLN A 40 -33.06 -8.20 -19.76
N GLY A 41 -32.22 -7.21 -19.47
CA GLY A 41 -32.18 -6.48 -18.22
C GLY A 41 -30.85 -6.59 -17.46
N LEU A 42 -30.89 -6.29 -16.17
CA LEU A 42 -29.72 -6.26 -15.31
C LEU A 42 -29.47 -7.64 -14.66
N SER A 43 -28.36 -8.27 -15.00
CA SER A 43 -27.93 -9.56 -14.42
C SER A 43 -26.88 -9.35 -13.35
N VAL A 44 -27.15 -9.82 -12.12
CA VAL A 44 -26.21 -9.74 -10.98
C VAL A 44 -25.79 -11.14 -10.54
N VAL A 45 -24.48 -11.38 -10.45
CA VAL A 45 -23.90 -12.62 -9.92
C VAL A 45 -22.85 -12.25 -8.88
N LYS A 46 -23.01 -12.74 -7.64
CA LYS A 46 -22.11 -12.45 -6.53
C LYS A 46 -21.93 -13.65 -5.62
N ARG A 47 -20.73 -13.83 -5.04
CA ARG A 47 -20.37 -14.96 -4.17
C ARG A 47 -19.44 -14.53 -3.05
N GLU A 48 -19.60 -15.15 -1.89
CA GLU A 48 -18.61 -15.10 -0.83
C GLU A 48 -17.32 -15.82 -1.26
N GLY A 49 -16.17 -15.35 -0.75
CA GLY A 49 -14.85 -15.90 -1.05
C GLY A 49 -14.18 -15.28 -2.27
N ARG A 50 -13.10 -15.91 -2.71
CA ARG A 50 -12.24 -15.42 -3.78
C ARG A 50 -12.92 -15.39 -5.14
N LEU A 51 -12.32 -14.64 -6.08
CA LEU A 51 -12.81 -14.47 -7.45
C LEU A 51 -13.09 -15.81 -8.17
N ASP A 52 -12.38 -16.88 -7.86
CA ASP A 52 -12.62 -18.20 -8.45
C ASP A 52 -14.03 -18.73 -8.14
N ARG A 53 -14.60 -18.41 -6.96
CA ARG A 53 -15.99 -18.75 -6.64
C ARG A 53 -17.00 -18.04 -7.55
N LEU A 54 -16.72 -16.78 -7.88
CA LEU A 54 -17.53 -16.05 -8.85
C LEU A 54 -17.39 -16.65 -10.25
N ARG A 55 -16.17 -17.00 -10.67
CA ARG A 55 -15.92 -17.66 -11.97
C ARG A 55 -16.63 -18.99 -12.08
N GLU A 56 -16.61 -19.81 -11.01
CA GLU A 56 -17.36 -21.08 -10.95
C GLU A 56 -18.88 -20.84 -11.08
N ALA A 57 -19.42 -19.82 -10.40
CA ALA A 57 -20.84 -19.50 -10.45
C ALA A 57 -21.29 -18.98 -11.82
N LEU A 58 -20.46 -18.24 -12.53
CA LEU A 58 -20.71 -17.79 -13.90
C LEU A 58 -20.70 -18.95 -14.90
N GLY A 59 -19.84 -19.96 -14.70
CA GLY A 59 -19.78 -21.16 -15.52
C GLY A 59 -19.78 -20.89 -17.04
N ASN A 60 -20.56 -21.70 -17.78
CA ASN A 60 -20.75 -21.54 -19.24
C ASN A 60 -21.94 -20.65 -19.62
N ASP A 61 -22.77 -20.25 -18.64
CA ASP A 61 -24.02 -19.50 -18.84
C ASP A 61 -23.86 -18.08 -18.26
N ARG A 62 -22.71 -17.46 -18.59
CA ARG A 62 -22.39 -16.13 -18.13
C ARG A 62 -23.21 -15.06 -18.85
N PRO A 63 -23.59 -13.95 -18.18
CA PRO A 63 -24.27 -12.83 -18.81
C PRO A 63 -23.50 -12.32 -20.03
N THR A 64 -24.20 -11.81 -21.00
CA THR A 64 -23.62 -11.14 -22.18
C THR A 64 -23.99 -9.67 -22.11
N GLY A 65 -23.07 -8.77 -22.40
CA GLY A 65 -23.32 -7.33 -22.42
C GLY A 65 -22.06 -6.53 -22.70
N THR A 66 -22.27 -5.28 -23.05
CA THR A 66 -21.20 -4.33 -23.40
C THR A 66 -20.90 -3.36 -22.26
N ILE A 67 -21.70 -3.43 -21.17
CA ILE A 67 -21.58 -2.54 -20.03
C ILE A 67 -21.78 -3.33 -18.73
N GLY A 68 -20.96 -3.03 -17.72
CA GLY A 68 -21.08 -3.68 -16.43
C GLY A 68 -20.17 -3.07 -15.37
N ILE A 69 -20.46 -3.43 -14.12
CA ILE A 69 -19.71 -3.06 -12.92
C ILE A 69 -19.33 -4.32 -12.14
N GLY A 70 -18.22 -4.28 -11.43
CA GLY A 70 -17.74 -5.40 -10.65
C GLY A 70 -17.01 -4.97 -9.38
N HIS A 71 -16.93 -5.88 -8.42
CA HIS A 71 -16.37 -5.60 -7.11
C HIS A 71 -15.68 -6.82 -6.49
N THR A 72 -14.54 -6.58 -5.82
CA THR A 72 -13.95 -7.49 -4.84
C THR A 72 -13.97 -6.83 -3.48
N ARG A 73 -14.52 -7.52 -2.47
CA ARG A 73 -14.81 -6.95 -1.16
C ARG A 73 -13.76 -7.34 -0.13
N TRP A 74 -13.39 -6.36 0.68
CA TRP A 74 -12.82 -6.50 2.01
C TRP A 74 -13.89 -6.09 3.02
N SER A 75 -14.31 -7.01 3.89
CA SER A 75 -15.48 -6.80 4.76
C SER A 75 -15.19 -5.80 5.88
N THR A 76 -15.85 -4.65 5.84
CA THR A 76 -15.85 -3.62 6.91
C THR A 76 -17.18 -3.64 7.69
N HIS A 77 -18.31 -3.78 6.98
CA HIS A 77 -19.67 -3.83 7.55
C HIS A 77 -20.34 -5.14 7.15
N GLY A 78 -20.81 -5.93 8.13
CA GLY A 78 -21.43 -7.23 7.93
C GLY A 78 -20.45 -8.36 7.54
N PRO A 79 -20.76 -9.62 7.88
CA PRO A 79 -19.90 -10.77 7.58
C PRO A 79 -19.77 -11.03 6.07
N PRO A 80 -18.73 -11.74 5.62
CA PRO A 80 -18.63 -12.15 4.22
C PRO A 80 -19.66 -13.23 3.89
N THR A 81 -20.74 -12.82 3.23
CA THR A 81 -21.83 -13.68 2.74
C THR A 81 -22.22 -13.26 1.34
N ASP A 82 -22.93 -14.12 0.59
CA ASP A 82 -23.46 -13.75 -0.73
C ASP A 82 -24.39 -12.53 -0.66
N ALA A 83 -25.19 -12.38 0.40
CA ALA A 83 -26.06 -11.23 0.59
C ALA A 83 -25.29 -9.91 0.74
N ASN A 84 -24.20 -9.94 1.53
CA ASN A 84 -23.34 -8.80 1.79
C ASN A 84 -22.29 -8.54 0.70
N ALA A 85 -22.17 -9.40 -0.32
CA ALA A 85 -21.33 -9.18 -1.47
C ALA A 85 -21.93 -8.09 -2.39
N HIS A 86 -21.06 -7.26 -2.97
CA HIS A 86 -21.46 -6.30 -4.01
C HIS A 86 -21.52 -6.98 -5.38
N PRO A 87 -22.33 -6.46 -6.32
CA PRO A 87 -23.19 -5.28 -6.27
C PRO A 87 -24.42 -5.44 -5.37
N HIS A 88 -24.92 -4.33 -4.81
CA HIS A 88 -26.22 -4.24 -4.18
C HIS A 88 -27.26 -3.68 -5.14
N GLN A 89 -28.51 -4.12 -4.99
CA GLN A 89 -29.62 -3.70 -5.83
C GLN A 89 -30.70 -2.95 -5.04
N ASP A 90 -31.51 -2.17 -5.74
CA ASP A 90 -32.75 -1.59 -5.25
C ASP A 90 -33.86 -2.65 -5.08
N CYS A 91 -35.01 -2.26 -4.54
CA CYS A 91 -36.15 -3.16 -4.34
C CYS A 91 -36.70 -3.81 -5.62
N THR A 92 -36.45 -3.18 -6.77
CA THR A 92 -36.99 -3.62 -8.08
C THR A 92 -35.98 -4.37 -8.93
N GLY A 93 -34.69 -4.35 -8.52
CA GLY A 93 -33.59 -4.97 -9.25
C GLY A 93 -33.16 -4.20 -10.50
N HIS A 94 -33.60 -2.95 -10.66
CA HIS A 94 -33.24 -2.09 -11.80
C HIS A 94 -31.99 -1.25 -11.59
N VAL A 95 -31.54 -1.08 -10.36
CA VAL A 95 -30.33 -0.32 -10.02
C VAL A 95 -29.34 -1.25 -9.33
N ALA A 96 -28.10 -1.28 -9.80
CA ALA A 96 -27.00 -1.99 -9.15
C ALA A 96 -25.86 -1.03 -8.80
N VAL A 97 -25.29 -1.16 -7.61
CA VAL A 97 -24.26 -0.29 -7.09
C VAL A 97 -23.11 -1.09 -6.50
N VAL A 98 -21.88 -0.66 -6.79
CA VAL A 98 -20.66 -1.09 -6.10
C VAL A 98 -20.04 0.12 -5.39
N HIS A 99 -19.42 -0.11 -4.24
CA HIS A 99 -18.90 0.95 -3.38
C HIS A 99 -17.63 0.51 -2.66
N ASN A 100 -16.67 1.41 -2.61
CA ASN A 100 -15.50 1.36 -1.72
C ASN A 100 -15.58 2.53 -0.75
N GLY A 101 -15.32 2.31 0.52
CA GLY A 101 -15.34 3.33 1.54
C GLY A 101 -16.28 3.01 2.70
N ILE A 102 -16.72 4.05 3.39
CA ILE A 102 -17.69 3.99 4.49
C ILE A 102 -18.67 5.16 4.34
N ILE A 103 -19.96 4.87 4.38
CA ILE A 103 -21.04 5.85 4.42
C ILE A 103 -21.43 6.09 5.87
N ASP A 104 -20.92 7.16 6.49
CA ASP A 104 -21.04 7.41 7.94
C ASP A 104 -22.49 7.56 8.41
N ASN A 105 -23.36 8.10 7.58
CA ASN A 105 -24.77 8.36 7.93
C ASN A 105 -25.73 7.24 7.47
N TYR A 106 -25.22 6.06 7.08
CA TYR A 106 -26.03 4.99 6.49
C TYR A 106 -27.16 4.51 7.40
N GLU A 107 -26.98 4.42 8.72
CA GLU A 107 -28.04 3.98 9.65
C GLU A 107 -29.25 4.92 9.65
N THR A 108 -29.01 6.22 9.53
CA THR A 108 -30.07 7.21 9.43
C THR A 108 -30.81 7.10 8.10
N LEU A 109 -30.06 7.00 7.00
CA LEU A 109 -30.63 6.84 5.66
C LEU A 109 -31.43 5.53 5.55
N ARG A 110 -30.90 4.42 6.07
CA ARG A 110 -31.56 3.11 6.08
C ARG A 110 -32.89 3.17 6.82
N ARG A 111 -32.92 3.72 8.03
CA ARG A 111 -34.17 3.87 8.82
C ARG A 111 -35.21 4.68 8.06
N ASP A 112 -34.82 5.82 7.47
CA ASP A 112 -35.72 6.70 6.73
C ASP A 112 -36.26 6.02 5.46
N LEU A 113 -35.46 5.19 4.77
CA LEU A 113 -35.85 4.40 3.62
C LEU A 113 -36.78 3.23 4.01
N GLU A 114 -36.51 2.54 5.12
CA GLU A 114 -37.40 1.50 5.67
C GLU A 114 -38.76 2.06 6.05
N GLU A 115 -38.85 3.27 6.63
CA GLU A 115 -40.10 3.97 6.92
C GLU A 115 -40.89 4.30 5.63
N ARG A 116 -40.19 4.50 4.50
CA ARG A 116 -40.81 4.72 3.16
C ARG A 116 -41.17 3.43 2.45
N GLY A 117 -40.80 2.27 3.01
CA GLY A 117 -41.20 0.95 2.52
C GLY A 117 -40.14 0.18 1.74
N HIS A 118 -38.90 0.69 1.67
CA HIS A 118 -37.78 -0.05 1.11
C HIS A 118 -37.42 -1.26 1.97
N ARG A 119 -36.90 -2.30 1.32
CA ARG A 119 -36.49 -3.56 1.96
C ARG A 119 -35.02 -3.79 1.71
N PHE A 120 -34.28 -3.97 2.79
CA PHE A 120 -32.85 -4.24 2.77
C PHE A 120 -32.58 -5.74 2.89
N GLU A 121 -31.69 -6.25 2.06
CA GLU A 121 -31.29 -7.67 2.03
C GLU A 121 -29.94 -7.88 2.68
N SER A 122 -29.12 -6.82 2.81
CA SER A 122 -27.78 -6.88 3.38
C SER A 122 -27.63 -6.10 4.68
N GLU A 123 -26.50 -6.31 5.33
CA GLU A 123 -26.07 -5.58 6.52
C GLU A 123 -25.04 -4.48 6.19
N THR A 124 -24.82 -4.20 4.90
CA THR A 124 -23.82 -3.23 4.44
C THR A 124 -24.35 -1.80 4.48
N ASP A 125 -23.47 -0.85 4.60
CA ASP A 125 -23.74 0.58 4.46
C ASP A 125 -24.11 0.96 3.01
N THR A 126 -23.59 0.23 2.04
CA THR A 126 -23.73 0.50 0.59
C THR A 126 -25.18 0.42 0.09
N GLU A 127 -26.00 -0.47 0.66
CA GLU A 127 -27.34 -0.77 0.12
C GLU A 127 -28.30 0.43 0.21
N VAL A 128 -27.99 1.46 1.00
CA VAL A 128 -28.79 2.71 0.98
C VAL A 128 -28.72 3.42 -0.37
N VAL A 129 -27.62 3.27 -1.12
CA VAL A 129 -27.39 4.02 -2.36
C VAL A 129 -28.34 3.62 -3.49
N PRO A 130 -28.50 2.32 -3.85
CA PRO A 130 -29.46 1.94 -4.90
C PRO A 130 -30.90 2.31 -4.54
N HIS A 131 -31.28 2.26 -3.24
CA HIS A 131 -32.61 2.68 -2.82
C HIS A 131 -32.83 4.20 -2.92
N LEU A 132 -31.81 5.03 -2.65
CA LEU A 132 -31.89 6.47 -2.87
C LEU A 132 -32.03 6.82 -4.37
N VAL A 133 -31.33 6.09 -5.24
CA VAL A 133 -31.46 6.25 -6.70
C VAL A 133 -32.87 5.84 -7.14
N GLU A 134 -33.41 4.69 -6.66
CA GLU A 134 -34.77 4.21 -6.92
C GLU A 134 -35.81 5.27 -6.58
N GLU A 135 -35.70 5.95 -5.43
CA GLU A 135 -36.59 7.06 -5.06
C GLU A 135 -36.57 8.21 -6.06
N GLY A 136 -35.35 8.59 -6.49
CA GLY A 136 -35.18 9.63 -7.49
C GLY A 136 -35.85 9.28 -8.82
N LEU A 137 -35.67 8.05 -9.29
CA LEU A 137 -36.29 7.53 -10.52
C LEU A 137 -37.82 7.45 -10.38
N THR A 138 -38.32 6.96 -9.25
CA THR A 138 -39.76 6.91 -8.95
C THR A 138 -40.39 8.30 -8.88
N ALA A 139 -39.63 9.31 -8.43
CA ALA A 139 -40.04 10.71 -8.45
C ALA A 139 -40.00 11.35 -9.85
N GLY A 140 -39.60 10.59 -10.91
CA GLY A 140 -39.57 11.04 -12.29
C GLY A 140 -38.33 11.86 -12.67
N LYS A 141 -37.25 11.80 -11.90
CA LYS A 141 -35.95 12.39 -12.27
C LYS A 141 -35.31 11.56 -13.38
N SER A 142 -34.42 12.19 -14.19
CA SER A 142 -33.50 11.43 -15.04
C SER A 142 -32.54 10.61 -14.17
N THR A 143 -31.96 9.56 -14.73
CA THR A 143 -31.01 8.67 -14.04
C THR A 143 -29.84 9.45 -13.42
N GLU A 144 -29.22 10.34 -14.21
CA GLU A 144 -28.16 11.21 -13.71
C GLU A 144 -28.61 12.10 -12.55
N ALA A 145 -29.80 12.72 -12.65
CA ALA A 145 -30.33 13.57 -11.59
C ALA A 145 -30.73 12.77 -10.32
N ALA A 146 -31.17 11.52 -10.49
CA ALA A 146 -31.47 10.61 -9.39
C ALA A 146 -30.17 10.19 -8.68
N PHE A 147 -29.12 9.83 -9.44
CA PHE A 147 -27.81 9.48 -8.92
C PHE A 147 -27.20 10.65 -8.14
N ARG A 148 -27.12 11.85 -8.71
CA ARG A 148 -26.60 13.06 -8.03
C ARG A 148 -27.34 13.34 -6.73
N ALA A 149 -28.68 13.25 -6.73
CA ALA A 149 -29.48 13.47 -5.55
C ALA A 149 -29.29 12.38 -4.46
N ALA A 150 -28.88 11.17 -4.85
CA ALA A 150 -28.46 10.14 -3.91
C ALA A 150 -27.11 10.50 -3.27
N ILE A 151 -26.11 10.85 -4.10
CA ILE A 151 -24.76 11.25 -3.64
C ILE A 151 -24.79 12.46 -2.71
N GLU A 152 -25.63 13.48 -2.97
CA GLU A 152 -25.80 14.65 -2.11
C GLU A 152 -26.25 14.32 -0.67
N GLN A 153 -26.84 13.15 -0.45
CA GLN A 153 -27.32 12.73 0.87
C GLN A 153 -26.27 11.94 1.67
N LEU A 154 -25.18 11.53 1.03
CA LEU A 154 -24.14 10.71 1.66
C LEU A 154 -23.16 11.59 2.45
N SER A 155 -22.67 11.06 3.55
CA SER A 155 -21.50 11.59 4.26
C SER A 155 -20.50 10.46 4.50
N GLY A 156 -19.20 10.78 4.51
CA GLY A 156 -18.12 9.82 4.65
C GLY A 156 -17.22 9.71 3.43
N SER A 157 -16.47 8.63 3.34
CA SER A 157 -15.54 8.34 2.24
C SER A 157 -16.15 7.31 1.28
N TYR A 158 -16.19 7.63 -0.02
CA TYR A 158 -16.74 6.70 -1.00
C TYR A 158 -16.09 6.83 -2.39
N ALA A 159 -16.01 5.70 -3.09
CA ALA A 159 -15.97 5.60 -4.53
C ALA A 159 -17.14 4.69 -4.94
N ILE A 160 -18.05 5.21 -5.73
CA ILE A 160 -19.30 4.54 -6.10
C ILE A 160 -19.36 4.40 -7.62
N ALA A 161 -19.77 3.21 -8.12
CA ALA A 161 -20.20 3.04 -9.50
C ALA A 161 -21.61 2.44 -9.52
N CYS A 162 -22.48 3.03 -10.32
CA CYS A 162 -23.89 2.71 -10.43
C CYS A 162 -24.23 2.34 -11.89
N LEU A 163 -24.99 1.26 -12.05
CA LEU A 163 -25.53 0.78 -13.32
C LEU A 163 -27.06 0.68 -13.21
N VAL A 164 -27.78 1.21 -14.19
CA VAL A 164 -29.23 1.22 -14.21
C VAL A 164 -29.74 0.46 -15.44
N ASP A 165 -30.73 -0.38 -15.24
CA ASP A 165 -31.34 -1.20 -16.29
C ASP A 165 -31.88 -0.34 -17.43
N GLY A 166 -31.54 -0.71 -18.67
CA GLY A 166 -31.98 0.01 -19.88
C GLY A 166 -31.19 1.27 -20.22
N GLU A 167 -30.12 1.60 -19.43
CA GLU A 167 -29.18 2.67 -19.72
C GLU A 167 -27.86 2.11 -20.26
N ASP A 168 -27.26 2.79 -21.24
CA ASP A 168 -25.95 2.45 -21.81
C ASP A 168 -24.82 3.26 -21.14
N GLU A 169 -24.98 3.58 -19.86
CA GLU A 169 -24.11 4.49 -19.10
C GLU A 169 -23.75 3.90 -17.73
N VAL A 170 -22.54 4.19 -17.26
CA VAL A 170 -22.14 3.99 -15.86
C VAL A 170 -22.00 5.37 -15.21
N TYR A 171 -22.66 5.53 -14.08
CA TYR A 171 -22.58 6.72 -13.24
C TYR A 171 -21.61 6.46 -12.10
N ALA A 172 -20.69 7.36 -11.84
CA ALA A 172 -19.74 7.20 -10.76
C ALA A 172 -19.52 8.51 -10.00
N ALA A 173 -19.16 8.38 -8.72
CA ALA A 173 -18.81 9.51 -7.87
C ALA A 173 -17.65 9.13 -6.93
N ARG A 174 -16.84 10.12 -6.59
CA ARG A 174 -15.69 9.96 -5.70
C ARG A 174 -15.68 10.99 -4.59
N GLN A 175 -15.37 10.52 -3.36
CA GLN A 175 -15.05 11.31 -2.18
C GLN A 175 -14.15 10.48 -1.25
N GLY A 176 -12.89 10.85 -1.09
CA GLY A 176 -11.94 10.17 -0.20
C GLY A 176 -11.39 8.84 -0.71
N SER A 177 -12.22 7.94 -1.25
CA SER A 177 -11.76 6.65 -1.80
C SER A 177 -11.29 6.76 -3.26
N PRO A 178 -10.20 6.07 -3.69
CA PRO A 178 -9.66 6.23 -5.03
C PRO A 178 -10.58 5.68 -6.13
N LEU A 179 -10.66 6.42 -7.24
CA LEU A 179 -11.31 6.01 -8.47
C LEU A 179 -10.58 6.63 -9.67
N VAL A 180 -10.28 5.81 -10.68
CA VAL A 180 -9.57 6.20 -11.88
C VAL A 180 -10.34 5.77 -13.12
N LEU A 181 -10.22 6.54 -14.20
CA LEU A 181 -10.83 6.24 -15.49
C LEU A 181 -9.73 5.87 -16.49
N GLY A 182 -9.90 4.77 -17.22
CA GLY A 182 -9.06 4.35 -18.33
C GLY A 182 -9.74 4.61 -19.68
N GLU A 183 -9.01 5.22 -20.61
CA GLU A 183 -9.49 5.56 -21.95
C GLU A 183 -8.81 4.67 -23.00
N ALA A 184 -9.57 3.79 -23.68
CA ALA A 184 -9.12 3.01 -24.81
C ALA A 184 -9.99 3.29 -26.04
N ASP A 185 -9.55 2.88 -27.23
CA ASP A 185 -10.32 3.07 -28.47
C ASP A 185 -11.68 2.37 -28.42
N GLY A 186 -12.76 3.15 -28.25
CA GLY A 186 -14.14 2.67 -28.18
C GLY A 186 -14.49 1.86 -26.93
N ARG A 187 -13.70 1.96 -25.88
CA ARG A 187 -13.89 1.29 -24.60
C ARG A 187 -13.38 2.15 -23.45
N TYR A 188 -14.16 2.24 -22.39
CA TYR A 188 -13.82 2.98 -21.18
C TYR A 188 -13.88 2.07 -19.96
N PHE A 189 -13.03 2.36 -18.99
CA PHE A 189 -12.94 1.63 -17.73
C PHE A 189 -13.02 2.61 -16.56
N LEU A 190 -13.67 2.19 -15.48
CA LEU A 190 -13.51 2.83 -14.16
C LEU A 190 -12.97 1.78 -13.20
N ALA A 191 -12.02 2.15 -12.37
CA ALA A 191 -11.47 1.22 -11.39
C ALA A 191 -10.92 1.94 -10.16
N SER A 192 -10.79 1.20 -9.07
CA SER A 192 -10.13 1.72 -7.85
C SER A 192 -8.62 1.84 -8.01
N ASP A 193 -8.03 1.21 -9.04
CA ASP A 193 -6.59 1.27 -9.30
C ASP A 193 -6.29 0.91 -10.76
N VAL A 194 -5.22 1.48 -11.29
CA VAL A 194 -4.77 1.33 -12.69
C VAL A 194 -4.54 -0.12 -13.14
N PRO A 195 -3.97 -1.03 -12.31
CA PRO A 195 -3.77 -2.43 -12.69
C PRO A 195 -5.03 -3.13 -13.22
N ALA A 196 -6.21 -2.68 -12.82
CA ALA A 196 -7.49 -3.27 -13.28
C ALA A 196 -7.64 -3.27 -14.81
N PHE A 197 -7.17 -2.24 -15.48
CA PHE A 197 -7.36 -2.04 -16.92
C PHE A 197 -6.07 -1.75 -17.69
N ARG A 198 -4.89 -1.83 -17.05
CA ARG A 198 -3.59 -1.53 -17.68
C ARG A 198 -3.29 -2.37 -18.92
N GLU A 199 -3.82 -3.60 -18.99
CA GLU A 199 -3.71 -4.46 -20.18
C GLU A 199 -4.45 -3.89 -21.40
N PHE A 200 -5.43 -3.01 -21.20
CA PHE A 200 -6.27 -2.45 -22.26
C PHE A 200 -5.88 -1.05 -22.66
N THR A 201 -5.31 -0.26 -21.72
CA THR A 201 -4.89 1.12 -21.98
C THR A 201 -3.87 1.60 -20.97
N ASP A 202 -2.99 2.52 -21.41
CA ASP A 202 -2.04 3.27 -20.59
C ASP A 202 -2.53 4.72 -20.32
N ARG A 203 -3.64 5.12 -20.93
CA ARG A 203 -4.23 6.46 -20.76
C ARG A 203 -5.18 6.46 -19.57
N VAL A 204 -4.88 7.30 -18.60
CA VAL A 204 -5.54 7.31 -17.28
C VAL A 204 -5.98 8.73 -16.93
N VAL A 205 -7.19 8.87 -16.39
CA VAL A 205 -7.68 10.09 -15.76
C VAL A 205 -7.91 9.81 -14.29
N TYR A 206 -7.17 10.50 -13.41
CA TYR A 206 -7.37 10.43 -11.98
C TYR A 206 -8.51 11.35 -11.57
N LEU A 207 -9.55 10.79 -10.94
CA LEU A 207 -10.65 11.57 -10.43
C LEU A 207 -10.27 12.22 -9.09
N GLU A 208 -10.86 13.38 -8.81
CA GLU A 208 -10.68 14.12 -7.56
C GLU A 208 -11.93 14.04 -6.67
N ASP A 209 -11.80 14.45 -5.41
CA ASP A 209 -12.91 14.48 -4.47
C ASP A 209 -13.99 15.45 -4.94
N GLY A 210 -15.24 15.00 -4.95
CA GLY A 210 -16.39 15.74 -5.47
C GLY A 210 -16.66 15.53 -6.96
N ASP A 211 -15.82 14.76 -7.68
CA ASP A 211 -16.08 14.43 -9.09
C ASP A 211 -17.27 13.47 -9.22
N VAL A 212 -18.14 13.79 -10.16
CA VAL A 212 -19.20 12.93 -10.67
C VAL A 212 -18.92 12.65 -12.15
N VAL A 213 -18.93 11.38 -12.51
CA VAL A 213 -18.57 10.93 -13.86
C VAL A 213 -19.73 10.16 -14.47
N VAL A 214 -20.02 10.46 -15.73
CA VAL A 214 -20.93 9.66 -16.58
C VAL A 214 -20.09 9.10 -17.71
N VAL A 215 -20.01 7.76 -17.78
CA VAL A 215 -19.23 7.07 -18.80
C VAL A 215 -20.19 6.41 -19.81
N ARG A 216 -19.99 6.72 -21.09
CA ARG A 216 -20.78 6.24 -22.25
C ARG A 216 -19.91 5.45 -23.22
N PRO A 217 -20.47 4.66 -24.13
CA PRO A 217 -19.67 3.97 -25.15
C PRO A 217 -18.89 4.89 -26.09
N ASP A 218 -19.31 6.15 -26.23
CA ASP A 218 -18.71 7.15 -27.11
C ASP A 218 -17.91 8.24 -26.38
N GLY A 219 -17.81 8.20 -25.04
CA GLY A 219 -17.07 9.17 -24.26
C GLY A 219 -17.40 9.18 -22.78
N TYR A 220 -16.89 10.16 -22.09
CA TYR A 220 -17.19 10.43 -20.68
C TYR A 220 -17.34 11.93 -20.42
N GLU A 221 -18.05 12.25 -19.36
CA GLU A 221 -18.20 13.61 -18.86
C GLU A 221 -17.89 13.64 -17.36
N ILE A 222 -17.02 14.56 -16.95
CA ILE A 222 -16.68 14.80 -15.54
C ILE A 222 -17.24 16.14 -15.14
N THR A 223 -17.95 16.18 -14.03
CA THR A 223 -18.60 17.37 -13.48
C THR A 223 -18.44 17.39 -11.97
N ASP A 224 -18.68 18.54 -11.35
CA ASP A 224 -18.94 18.59 -9.91
C ASP A 224 -20.36 18.07 -9.57
N LEU A 225 -20.69 18.01 -8.29
CA LEU A 225 -22.00 17.53 -7.82
C LEU A 225 -23.16 18.43 -8.30
N ALA A 226 -22.90 19.71 -8.58
CA ALA A 226 -23.87 20.65 -9.13
C ALA A 226 -24.04 20.54 -10.66
N GLY A 227 -23.26 19.68 -11.33
CA GLY A 227 -23.28 19.47 -12.78
C GLY A 227 -22.44 20.45 -13.58
N VAL A 228 -21.50 21.17 -12.95
CA VAL A 228 -20.58 22.05 -13.67
C VAL A 228 -19.44 21.21 -14.25
N PRO A 229 -19.19 21.26 -15.58
CA PRO A 229 -18.12 20.50 -16.23
C PRO A 229 -16.75 20.82 -15.64
N LEU A 230 -15.97 19.77 -15.37
CA LEU A 230 -14.61 19.82 -14.86
C LEU A 230 -13.64 19.27 -15.92
N ALA A 231 -12.48 19.91 -16.07
CA ALA A 231 -11.39 19.39 -16.87
C ALA A 231 -10.44 18.60 -15.97
N ARG A 232 -10.05 17.41 -16.43
CA ARG A 232 -9.03 16.57 -15.82
C ARG A 232 -8.00 16.18 -16.87
N ASP A 233 -6.73 16.15 -16.48
CA ASP A 233 -5.65 15.77 -17.40
C ASP A 233 -5.67 14.26 -17.64
N VAL A 234 -5.28 13.88 -18.86
CA VAL A 234 -5.07 12.48 -19.23
C VAL A 234 -3.59 12.17 -19.06
N ASP A 235 -3.26 11.36 -18.10
CA ASP A 235 -1.90 10.89 -17.85
C ASP A 235 -1.59 9.61 -18.62
N THR A 236 -0.31 9.35 -18.85
CA THR A 236 0.15 8.09 -19.45
C THR A 236 0.97 7.31 -18.42
N VAL A 237 0.57 6.07 -18.19
CA VAL A 237 1.26 5.15 -17.27
C VAL A 237 2.33 4.37 -18.04
N ASP A 238 3.59 4.48 -17.67
CA ASP A 238 4.76 4.00 -18.40
C ASP A 238 5.26 2.60 -18.01
N TRP A 239 4.75 1.97 -16.94
CA TRP A 239 5.14 0.61 -16.58
C TRP A 239 4.41 -0.46 -17.40
N GLU A 240 5.12 -1.55 -17.74
CA GLU A 240 4.62 -2.62 -18.59
C GLU A 240 3.64 -3.55 -17.84
N PRO A 241 2.57 -4.05 -18.50
CA PRO A 241 1.60 -4.99 -17.89
C PRO A 241 2.25 -6.28 -17.38
N GLU A 242 3.30 -6.78 -18.06
CA GLU A 242 4.04 -7.98 -17.68
C GLU A 242 4.73 -7.84 -16.31
N ALA A 243 5.09 -6.61 -15.92
CA ALA A 243 5.65 -6.33 -14.60
C ALA A 243 4.67 -6.63 -13.46
N ALA A 244 3.37 -6.58 -13.73
CA ALA A 244 2.34 -6.97 -12.77
C ALA A 244 2.10 -8.50 -12.68
N GLY A 245 2.66 -9.32 -13.59
CA GLY A 245 2.57 -10.78 -13.55
C GLY A 245 3.59 -11.44 -12.62
N LYS A 246 3.43 -12.74 -12.31
CA LYS A 246 4.35 -13.51 -11.43
C LYS A 246 5.69 -13.87 -12.08
N SER A 247 5.85 -13.73 -13.38
CA SER A 247 7.12 -13.96 -14.13
C SER A 247 7.80 -15.32 -13.83
N GLY A 248 7.00 -16.38 -13.59
CA GLY A 248 7.50 -17.73 -13.29
C GLY A 248 7.73 -18.03 -11.81
N TYR A 249 7.65 -17.04 -10.92
CA TYR A 249 7.75 -17.27 -9.49
C TYR A 249 6.45 -17.89 -8.91
N PRO A 250 6.51 -18.71 -7.87
CA PRO A 250 5.32 -19.26 -7.23
C PRO A 250 4.46 -18.20 -6.55
N HIS A 251 5.09 -17.15 -5.99
CA HIS A 251 4.44 -16.07 -5.26
C HIS A 251 4.92 -14.70 -5.75
N PHE A 252 4.04 -13.68 -5.70
CA PHE A 252 4.41 -12.28 -5.95
C PHE A 252 5.49 -11.81 -4.98
N MET A 253 5.37 -12.13 -3.69
CA MET A 253 6.37 -11.72 -2.70
C MET A 253 7.78 -12.19 -3.07
N LEU A 254 7.97 -13.44 -3.49
CA LEU A 254 9.30 -13.92 -3.90
C LEU A 254 9.80 -13.20 -5.16
N LYS A 255 8.91 -12.97 -6.15
CA LYS A 255 9.24 -12.17 -7.32
C LYS A 255 9.72 -10.78 -6.90
N GLU A 256 8.95 -10.10 -6.04
CA GLU A 256 9.21 -8.72 -5.58
C GLU A 256 10.48 -8.63 -4.72
N ILE A 257 10.81 -9.67 -3.94
CA ILE A 257 12.11 -9.78 -3.26
C ILE A 257 13.24 -9.85 -4.30
N ASN A 258 13.07 -10.64 -5.36
CA ASN A 258 14.08 -10.78 -6.43
C ASN A 258 14.13 -9.58 -7.39
N GLU A 259 13.12 -8.73 -7.43
CA GLU A 259 13.11 -7.49 -8.19
C GLU A 259 13.81 -6.32 -7.49
N GLN A 260 14.20 -6.46 -6.22
CA GLN A 260 14.84 -5.38 -5.47
C GLN A 260 16.09 -4.79 -6.15
N PRO A 261 17.00 -5.57 -6.75
CA PRO A 261 18.13 -4.98 -7.47
C PRO A 261 17.72 -4.00 -8.56
N GLU A 262 16.67 -4.33 -9.34
CA GLU A 262 16.18 -3.46 -10.40
C GLU A 262 15.42 -2.27 -9.86
N ALA A 263 14.53 -2.48 -8.88
CA ALA A 263 13.80 -1.41 -8.21
C ALA A 263 14.75 -0.36 -7.59
N LEU A 264 15.85 -0.81 -6.99
CA LEU A 264 16.87 0.07 -6.43
C LEU A 264 17.65 0.83 -7.50
N ARG A 265 18.00 0.19 -8.64
CA ARG A 265 18.59 0.92 -9.78
C ARG A 265 17.68 2.06 -10.25
N GLN A 266 16.38 1.79 -10.39
CA GLN A 266 15.39 2.81 -10.80
C GLN A 266 15.24 3.93 -9.76
N THR A 267 15.21 3.58 -8.47
CA THR A 267 15.15 4.56 -7.37
C THR A 267 16.36 5.49 -7.38
N ILE A 268 17.56 4.97 -7.68
CA ILE A 268 18.82 5.72 -7.63
C ILE A 268 19.08 6.46 -8.94
N HIS A 269 18.57 5.97 -10.07
CA HIS A 269 18.88 6.48 -11.41
C HIS A 269 18.62 7.99 -11.53
N GLY A 270 19.66 8.73 -11.96
CA GLY A 270 19.62 10.19 -12.13
C GLY A 270 19.69 10.99 -10.82
N ARG A 271 19.76 10.32 -9.65
CA ARG A 271 19.72 10.99 -8.34
C ARG A 271 21.08 11.10 -7.65
N ILE A 272 22.08 10.36 -8.11
CA ILE A 272 23.43 10.39 -7.53
C ILE A 272 24.50 10.68 -8.57
N GLU A 273 25.47 11.51 -8.19
CA GLU A 273 26.71 11.73 -8.91
C GLU A 273 27.88 11.27 -8.03
N THR A 274 28.31 10.03 -8.20
CA THR A 274 29.29 9.40 -7.30
C THR A 274 30.62 10.13 -7.27
N PHE A 275 31.11 10.62 -8.42
CA PHE A 275 32.40 11.34 -8.50
C PHE A 275 32.37 12.74 -7.88
N GLY A 276 31.28 13.49 -8.10
CA GLY A 276 31.05 14.80 -7.50
C GLY A 276 30.67 14.71 -6.03
N GLY A 277 30.03 13.62 -5.63
CA GLY A 277 29.46 13.44 -4.30
C GLY A 277 28.14 14.20 -4.14
N ASN A 278 27.42 14.44 -5.23
CA ASN A 278 26.18 15.24 -5.24
C ASN A 278 24.95 14.34 -5.25
N VAL A 279 23.92 14.78 -4.55
CA VAL A 279 22.56 14.25 -4.67
C VAL A 279 21.73 15.22 -5.50
N THR A 280 21.14 14.73 -6.59
CA THR A 280 20.27 15.52 -7.47
C THR A 280 18.85 14.95 -7.37
N LEU A 281 17.93 15.75 -6.85
CA LEU A 281 16.51 15.46 -6.83
C LEU A 281 15.83 16.51 -7.70
N GLU A 282 15.53 16.14 -8.95
CA GLU A 282 14.98 17.05 -9.98
C GLU A 282 13.60 17.60 -9.58
N GLU A 283 12.96 16.92 -8.63
CA GLU A 283 11.66 17.31 -8.09
C GLU A 283 11.71 18.59 -7.24
N PHE A 284 12.92 19.04 -6.81
CA PHE A 284 13.10 20.18 -5.91
C PHE A 284 14.08 21.20 -6.48
N ASP A 285 13.76 22.48 -6.27
CA ASP A 285 14.65 23.60 -6.61
C ASP A 285 15.92 23.60 -5.73
N GLU A 286 16.96 24.33 -6.14
CA GLU A 286 18.14 24.58 -5.29
C GLU A 286 17.72 25.31 -4.02
N GLU A 287 18.33 24.93 -2.87
CA GLU A 287 18.08 25.51 -1.55
C GLU A 287 16.64 25.36 -1.04
N SER A 288 15.90 24.37 -1.56
CA SER A 288 14.49 24.15 -1.20
C SER A 288 14.25 23.93 0.30
N PHE A 289 15.25 23.47 1.06
CA PHE A 289 15.09 23.09 2.46
C PHE A 289 15.88 23.96 3.45
N GLU A 290 16.32 25.17 3.05
CA GLU A 290 17.09 26.09 3.92
C GLU A 290 16.37 26.47 5.22
N ASP A 291 15.06 26.68 5.19
CA ASP A 291 14.25 27.11 6.33
C ASP A 291 13.71 25.95 7.17
N VAL A 292 14.09 24.70 6.87
CA VAL A 292 13.60 23.52 7.60
C VAL A 292 14.38 23.31 8.90
N GLU A 293 13.70 23.51 10.03
CA GLU A 293 14.27 23.28 11.37
C GLU A 293 13.86 21.92 11.95
N ARG A 294 12.71 21.38 11.54
CA ARG A 294 12.14 20.12 12.04
C ARG A 294 11.60 19.27 10.91
N ILE A 295 11.82 17.98 10.98
CA ILE A 295 11.32 16.99 10.04
C ILE A 295 10.44 16.01 10.81
N GLN A 296 9.19 15.85 10.36
CA GLN A 296 8.25 14.92 10.94
C GLN A 296 7.78 13.95 9.87
N PHE A 297 8.18 12.70 9.98
CA PHE A 297 7.68 11.65 9.10
C PHE A 297 6.34 11.13 9.65
N VAL A 298 5.31 11.03 8.81
CA VAL A 298 4.00 10.46 9.14
C VAL A 298 3.73 9.27 8.23
N SER A 299 3.43 8.11 8.82
CA SER A 299 3.39 6.85 8.08
C SER A 299 2.81 5.71 8.91
N MET A 300 2.47 4.58 8.27
CA MET A 300 1.95 3.37 8.90
C MET A 300 2.72 2.13 8.45
N GLY A 301 2.76 1.09 9.30
CA GLY A 301 3.31 -0.23 8.98
C GLY A 301 4.77 -0.19 8.49
N THR A 302 5.05 -0.88 7.38
CA THR A 302 6.38 -0.94 6.74
C THR A 302 6.95 0.45 6.41
N SER A 303 6.11 1.37 5.92
CA SER A 303 6.53 2.76 5.65
C SER A 303 6.94 3.48 6.92
N HIS A 304 6.33 3.14 8.08
CA HIS A 304 6.74 3.71 9.38
C HIS A 304 8.14 3.22 9.79
N HIS A 305 8.47 1.96 9.54
CA HIS A 305 9.82 1.46 9.80
C HIS A 305 10.87 2.11 8.88
N ALA A 306 10.54 2.34 7.60
CA ALA A 306 11.41 3.12 6.69
C ALA A 306 11.61 4.56 7.19
N ALA A 307 10.54 5.20 7.66
CA ALA A 307 10.58 6.54 8.26
C ALA A 307 11.41 6.58 9.56
N MET A 308 11.31 5.58 10.44
CA MET A 308 12.14 5.44 11.63
C MET A 308 13.62 5.32 11.27
N TYR A 309 13.94 4.54 10.23
CA TYR A 309 15.29 4.40 9.72
C TYR A 309 15.86 5.75 9.27
N ALA A 310 15.13 6.49 8.44
CA ALA A 310 15.51 7.82 7.97
C ALA A 310 15.62 8.85 9.11
N ALA A 311 14.67 8.88 10.04
CA ALA A 311 14.70 9.78 11.19
C ALA A 311 15.94 9.54 12.07
N SER A 312 16.35 8.27 12.26
CA SER A 312 17.56 7.93 13.00
C SER A 312 18.82 8.46 12.30
N GLN A 313 18.92 8.33 10.97
CA GLN A 313 20.02 8.86 10.16
C GLN A 313 20.09 10.39 10.26
N LEU A 314 18.98 11.09 10.07
CA LEU A 314 18.93 12.55 10.17
C LEU A 314 19.28 13.08 11.56
N THR A 315 18.82 12.40 12.60
CA THR A 315 19.16 12.75 13.99
C THR A 315 20.66 12.57 14.26
N ALA A 316 21.28 11.52 13.71
CA ALA A 316 22.73 11.32 13.80
C ALA A 316 23.51 12.44 13.09
N ARG A 317 22.92 13.10 12.09
CA ARG A 317 23.46 14.27 11.38
C ARG A 317 23.21 15.60 12.11
N GLY A 318 22.54 15.56 13.25
CA GLY A 318 22.25 16.75 14.07
C GLY A 318 20.96 17.48 13.70
N LEU A 319 20.14 16.92 12.81
CA LEU A 319 18.84 17.47 12.46
C LEU A 319 17.75 16.99 13.43
N THR A 320 16.74 17.81 13.67
CA THR A 320 15.58 17.42 14.48
C THR A 320 14.61 16.63 13.62
N ALA A 321 14.69 15.29 13.66
CA ALA A 321 13.84 14.41 12.87
C ALA A 321 13.16 13.35 13.76
N ASN A 322 11.85 13.12 13.53
CA ASN A 322 11.06 12.12 14.23
C ASN A 322 10.11 11.41 13.30
N ALA A 323 9.84 10.12 13.56
CA ALA A 323 8.81 9.36 12.88
C ALA A 323 7.60 9.17 13.80
N TYR A 324 6.42 9.44 13.29
CA TYR A 324 5.14 9.31 13.99
C TYR A 324 4.24 8.32 13.26
N MET A 325 3.53 7.49 14.01
CA MET A 325 2.42 6.72 13.45
C MET A 325 1.31 7.69 13.03
N ALA A 326 0.88 7.62 11.79
CA ALA A 326 -0.04 8.58 11.22
C ALA A 326 -1.39 8.60 11.95
N GLY A 327 -1.91 7.42 12.36
CA GLY A 327 -3.15 7.32 13.13
C GLY A 327 -3.09 7.98 14.51
N GLU A 328 -1.90 8.10 15.11
CA GLU A 328 -1.71 8.76 16.41
C GLU A 328 -1.28 10.23 16.28
N TYR A 329 -1.04 10.71 15.05
CA TYR A 329 -0.46 12.04 14.82
C TYR A 329 -1.41 13.18 15.24
N ALA A 330 -2.71 12.98 15.15
CA ALA A 330 -3.72 13.93 15.58
C ALA A 330 -3.66 14.22 17.09
N ASP A 331 -3.36 13.20 17.88
CA ASP A 331 -3.29 13.28 19.35
C ASP A 331 -1.88 13.55 19.86
N CYS A 332 -0.88 13.55 18.99
CA CYS A 332 0.50 13.86 19.32
C CYS A 332 0.70 15.38 19.44
N PRO A 333 1.24 15.90 20.56
CA PRO A 333 1.47 17.33 20.75
C PRO A 333 2.76 17.82 20.06
N ALA A 334 3.15 17.23 18.94
CA ALA A 334 4.34 17.66 18.20
C ALA A 334 4.16 19.12 17.72
N PRO A 335 5.16 19.99 17.91
CA PRO A 335 5.10 21.35 17.36
C PRO A 335 5.05 21.32 15.85
N ILE A 336 4.10 22.03 15.27
CA ILE A 336 3.91 22.18 13.81
C ILE A 336 3.84 23.66 13.52
N ASP A 337 4.68 24.15 12.61
CA ASP A 337 4.72 25.53 12.14
C ASP A 337 5.35 25.60 10.73
N GLU A 338 5.56 26.82 10.23
CA GLU A 338 6.16 27.11 8.92
C GLU A 338 7.60 26.60 8.73
N HIS A 339 8.33 26.27 9.80
CA HIS A 339 9.69 25.69 9.75
C HIS A 339 9.67 24.17 9.91
N THR A 340 8.48 23.57 9.87
CA THR A 340 8.30 22.12 9.98
C THR A 340 8.05 21.53 8.60
N LEU A 341 8.88 20.58 8.17
CA LEU A 341 8.63 19.73 7.01
C LEU A 341 7.95 18.45 7.49
N VAL A 342 6.72 18.21 7.02
CA VAL A 342 6.01 16.94 7.26
C VAL A 342 6.11 16.07 6.03
N VAL A 343 6.77 14.91 6.19
CA VAL A 343 7.00 13.94 5.10
C VAL A 343 6.07 12.76 5.27
N ALA A 344 5.09 12.65 4.39
CA ALA A 344 4.17 11.52 4.31
C ALA A 344 4.82 10.36 3.55
N VAL A 345 5.11 9.25 4.24
CA VAL A 345 5.71 8.06 3.62
C VAL A 345 4.65 6.99 3.45
N THR A 346 4.36 6.62 2.22
CA THR A 346 3.32 5.64 1.90
C THR A 346 3.58 4.96 0.55
N GLN A 347 3.35 3.66 0.44
CA GLN A 347 3.52 2.95 -0.82
C GLN A 347 2.41 3.31 -1.81
N SER A 348 1.15 3.25 -1.40
CA SER A 348 -0.04 3.45 -2.25
C SER A 348 -0.44 4.91 -2.44
N GLY A 349 -0.06 5.78 -1.49
CA GLY A 349 -0.55 7.15 -1.44
C GLY A 349 -2.03 7.32 -1.09
N GLU A 350 -2.68 6.25 -0.58
CA GLU A 350 -4.12 6.20 -0.31
C GLU A 350 -4.46 5.80 1.15
N THR A 351 -3.48 5.74 2.04
CA THR A 351 -3.72 5.35 3.44
C THR A 351 -4.45 6.45 4.18
N ALA A 352 -5.64 6.15 4.72
CA ALA A 352 -6.54 7.14 5.35
C ALA A 352 -5.85 7.91 6.48
N ASP A 353 -5.23 7.21 7.43
CA ASP A 353 -4.51 7.84 8.55
C ASP A 353 -3.41 8.79 8.07
N THR A 354 -2.65 8.39 7.03
CA THR A 354 -1.57 9.22 6.47
C THR A 354 -2.14 10.49 5.83
N MET A 355 -3.26 10.40 5.12
CA MET A 355 -3.95 11.54 4.54
C MET A 355 -4.44 12.52 5.62
N ASN A 356 -5.02 12.00 6.71
CA ASN A 356 -5.48 12.83 7.82
C ASN A 356 -4.33 13.55 8.52
N ALA A 357 -3.18 12.88 8.69
CA ALA A 357 -1.98 13.49 9.22
C ALA A 357 -1.46 14.64 8.32
N VAL A 358 -1.48 14.47 6.99
CA VAL A 358 -1.12 15.50 6.01
C VAL A 358 -2.05 16.70 6.12
N ARG A 359 -3.38 16.48 6.13
CA ARG A 359 -4.37 17.58 6.26
C ARG A 359 -4.15 18.38 7.52
N ARG A 360 -3.94 17.71 8.66
CA ARG A 360 -3.60 18.36 9.94
C ARG A 360 -2.33 19.20 9.85
N ALA A 361 -1.28 18.69 9.21
CA ALA A 361 -0.01 19.39 9.04
C ALA A 361 -0.20 20.67 8.22
N ARG A 362 -0.92 20.59 7.11
CA ARG A 362 -1.26 21.75 6.25
C ARG A 362 -2.09 22.79 6.99
N ASP A 363 -3.11 22.36 7.73
CA ASP A 363 -3.95 23.27 8.53
C ASP A 363 -3.16 24.01 9.61
N ALA A 364 -2.07 23.41 10.09
CA ALA A 364 -1.14 24.01 11.04
C ALA A 364 -0.05 24.88 10.38
N GLY A 365 0.00 24.95 9.05
CA GLY A 365 0.93 25.77 8.28
C GLY A 365 2.28 25.13 7.99
N ALA A 366 2.44 23.80 8.19
CA ALA A 366 3.64 23.09 7.81
C ALA A 366 3.73 22.89 6.29
N ARG A 367 4.95 22.85 5.77
CA ARG A 367 5.24 22.36 4.42
C ARG A 367 5.09 20.85 4.38
N THR A 368 4.48 20.31 3.33
CA THR A 368 4.18 18.88 3.21
C THR A 368 4.83 18.26 1.97
N LEU A 369 5.42 17.07 2.14
CA LEU A 369 6.07 16.33 1.08
C LEU A 369 5.61 14.87 1.10
N ALA A 370 5.19 14.36 -0.06
CA ALA A 370 4.85 12.94 -0.23
C ALA A 370 6.06 12.13 -0.71
N VAL A 371 6.36 11.02 -0.05
CA VAL A 371 7.28 9.97 -0.55
C VAL A 371 6.46 8.74 -0.84
N THR A 372 6.20 8.45 -2.12
CA THR A 372 5.24 7.43 -2.56
C THR A 372 5.70 6.70 -3.82
N ASN A 373 5.08 5.54 -4.08
CA ASN A 373 5.36 4.77 -5.31
C ASN A 373 4.37 5.07 -6.45
N VAL A 374 3.19 5.61 -6.12
CA VAL A 374 2.09 5.74 -7.08
C VAL A 374 1.95 7.20 -7.52
N VAL A 375 2.20 7.43 -8.81
CA VAL A 375 1.99 8.73 -9.46
C VAL A 375 0.49 9.03 -9.47
N GLY A 376 0.11 10.30 -9.19
CA GLY A 376 -1.27 10.73 -9.19
C GLY A 376 -2.13 10.20 -8.03
N SER A 377 -1.53 9.57 -7.01
CA SER A 377 -2.24 9.16 -5.79
C SER A 377 -2.75 10.35 -4.98
N SER A 378 -3.69 10.11 -4.06
CA SER A 378 -4.30 11.17 -3.24
C SER A 378 -3.27 11.98 -2.47
N VAL A 379 -2.26 11.32 -1.88
CA VAL A 379 -1.19 12.02 -1.14
C VAL A 379 -0.42 13.01 -2.00
N THR A 380 -0.18 12.69 -3.29
CA THR A 380 0.56 13.58 -4.21
C THR A 380 -0.22 14.82 -4.61
N ARG A 381 -1.54 14.78 -4.52
CA ARG A 381 -2.41 15.92 -4.77
C ARG A 381 -2.64 16.78 -3.53
N GLU A 382 -2.49 16.20 -2.35
CA GLU A 382 -2.68 16.93 -1.10
C GLU A 382 -1.39 17.53 -0.53
N CYS A 383 -0.24 16.95 -0.79
CA CYS A 383 1.06 17.52 -0.39
C CYS A 383 1.51 18.62 -1.36
N ASP A 384 2.34 19.53 -0.85
CA ASP A 384 2.92 20.63 -1.65
C ASP A 384 3.90 20.10 -2.70
N GLU A 385 4.59 18.98 -2.40
CA GLU A 385 5.61 18.35 -3.24
C GLU A 385 5.57 16.83 -3.15
N SER A 386 6.20 16.15 -4.11
CA SER A 386 6.24 14.69 -4.16
C SER A 386 7.59 14.16 -4.64
N LEU A 387 8.06 13.10 -3.97
CA LEU A 387 9.22 12.31 -4.36
C LEU A 387 8.78 10.87 -4.63
N PHE A 388 8.96 10.40 -5.86
CA PHE A 388 8.57 9.03 -6.24
C PHE A 388 9.71 8.04 -6.00
N ILE A 389 9.41 6.90 -5.34
CA ILE A 389 10.42 5.87 -5.06
C ILE A 389 10.76 5.00 -6.28
N ARG A 390 9.94 5.01 -7.33
CA ARG A 390 10.16 4.33 -8.62
C ARG A 390 10.40 2.81 -8.50
N ALA A 391 9.76 2.14 -7.53
CA ALA A 391 9.95 0.71 -7.29
C ALA A 391 9.17 -0.21 -8.26
N GLY A 392 8.37 0.36 -9.17
CA GLY A 392 7.43 -0.39 -9.99
C GLY A 392 6.25 -0.97 -9.18
N PRO A 393 5.35 -1.74 -9.80
CA PRO A 393 4.17 -2.28 -9.13
C PRO A 393 4.56 -3.35 -8.09
N GLU A 394 3.96 -3.29 -6.90
CA GLU A 394 4.10 -4.27 -5.82
C GLU A 394 2.72 -4.78 -5.42
N ILE A 395 2.48 -6.09 -5.63
CA ILE A 395 1.17 -6.76 -5.55
C ILE A 395 1.02 -7.56 -4.25
N GLY A 396 2.10 -8.21 -3.78
CA GLY A 396 2.10 -8.94 -2.52
C GLY A 396 1.66 -8.03 -1.37
N VAL A 397 0.78 -8.51 -0.49
CA VAL A 397 0.27 -7.69 0.64
C VAL A 397 1.41 -7.25 1.54
N ALA A 398 2.30 -8.17 1.91
CA ALA A 398 3.52 -7.86 2.66
C ALA A 398 4.51 -7.09 1.76
N ALA A 399 4.84 -5.86 2.12
CA ALA A 399 5.75 -5.01 1.37
C ALA A 399 7.19 -5.54 1.42
N THR A 400 7.91 -5.44 0.30
CA THR A 400 9.30 -5.90 0.14
C THR A 400 10.16 -4.84 -0.54
N LYS A 401 10.14 -4.76 -1.87
CA LYS A 401 10.95 -3.82 -2.66
C LYS A 401 10.61 -2.35 -2.38
N THR A 402 9.36 -2.05 -2.02
CA THR A 402 8.96 -0.68 -1.68
C THR A 402 9.60 -0.21 -0.38
N PHE A 403 9.83 -1.09 0.61
CA PHE A 403 10.59 -0.73 1.81
C PHE A 403 12.02 -0.31 1.45
N SER A 404 12.74 -1.13 0.71
CA SER A 404 14.13 -0.86 0.30
C SER A 404 14.24 0.43 -0.51
N SER A 405 13.32 0.64 -1.46
CA SER A 405 13.25 1.87 -2.26
C SER A 405 12.86 3.09 -1.42
N GLN A 406 11.96 2.96 -0.43
CA GLN A 406 11.65 4.05 0.50
C GLN A 406 12.88 4.44 1.33
N VAL A 407 13.60 3.48 1.88
CA VAL A 407 14.83 3.78 2.66
C VAL A 407 15.85 4.52 1.80
N VAL A 408 16.09 4.07 0.55
CA VAL A 408 17.01 4.77 -0.37
C VAL A 408 16.53 6.18 -0.70
N ALA A 409 15.26 6.35 -1.09
CA ALA A 409 14.71 7.67 -1.42
C ALA A 409 14.76 8.64 -0.22
N LEU A 410 14.45 8.14 0.98
CA LEU A 410 14.52 8.92 2.21
C LEU A 410 15.96 9.24 2.62
N THR A 411 16.92 8.35 2.36
CA THR A 411 18.35 8.60 2.59
C THR A 411 18.85 9.72 1.67
N LEU A 412 18.50 9.69 0.37
CA LEU A 412 18.85 10.74 -0.59
C LEU A 412 18.18 12.09 -0.25
N LEU A 413 16.89 12.06 0.09
CA LEU A 413 16.16 13.24 0.57
C LEU A 413 16.81 13.81 1.83
N GLY A 414 17.23 12.95 2.75
CA GLY A 414 17.91 13.34 3.99
C GLY A 414 19.26 14.01 3.74
N GLU A 415 20.07 13.55 2.77
CA GLU A 415 21.31 14.22 2.37
C GLU A 415 21.02 15.61 1.80
N ARG A 416 20.01 15.71 0.93
CA ARG A 416 19.61 17.00 0.35
C ARG A 416 19.13 17.99 1.41
N ILE A 417 18.26 17.58 2.33
CA ILE A 417 17.81 18.42 3.44
C ILE A 417 19.00 18.85 4.33
N ALA A 418 19.90 17.92 4.63
CA ALA A 418 21.08 18.25 5.47
C ALA A 418 22.01 19.25 4.78
N GLU A 419 22.23 19.12 3.48
CA GLU A 419 23.05 20.05 2.71
C GLU A 419 22.41 21.44 2.65
N ASP A 420 21.13 21.54 2.27
CA ASP A 420 20.41 22.81 2.14
C ASP A 420 20.32 23.54 3.50
N SER A 421 19.94 22.85 4.58
CA SER A 421 19.74 23.46 5.90
C SER A 421 21.04 23.86 6.61
N THR A 422 22.17 23.22 6.29
CA THR A 422 23.47 23.52 6.91
C THR A 422 24.40 24.35 6.01
N GLY A 423 24.13 24.39 4.71
CA GLY A 423 25.01 24.99 3.69
C GLY A 423 26.34 24.23 3.51
N VAL A 424 26.47 23.02 4.06
CA VAL A 424 27.71 22.23 4.04
C VAL A 424 27.44 20.79 3.66
N GLN A 425 28.09 20.33 2.60
CA GLN A 425 28.07 18.92 2.23
C GLN A 425 28.87 18.08 3.24
N ARG A 426 28.32 16.97 3.67
CA ARG A 426 28.94 16.04 4.62
C ARG A 426 30.16 15.34 4.02
N ALA A 427 31.23 15.17 4.79
CA ALA A 427 32.47 14.57 4.30
C ALA A 427 32.31 13.11 3.83
N GLU A 428 31.36 12.37 4.44
CA GLU A 428 31.11 10.96 4.17
C GLU A 428 30.11 10.73 3.03
N VAL A 429 29.51 11.78 2.46
CA VAL A 429 28.49 11.65 1.42
C VAL A 429 28.98 10.81 0.21
N ARG A 430 30.25 10.96 -0.19
CA ARG A 430 30.81 10.19 -1.30
C ARG A 430 30.84 8.70 -1.03
N SER A 431 31.20 8.28 0.19
CA SER A 431 31.21 6.86 0.56
C SER A 431 29.80 6.30 0.65
N LEU A 432 28.84 7.08 1.13
CA LEU A 432 27.42 6.74 1.12
C LEU A 432 26.91 6.54 -0.33
N LEU A 433 27.17 7.52 -1.23
CA LEU A 433 26.73 7.43 -2.62
C LEU A 433 27.40 6.28 -3.37
N SER A 434 28.66 5.94 -3.03
CA SER A 434 29.30 4.73 -3.55
C SER A 434 28.57 3.47 -3.08
N GLY A 435 28.27 3.36 -1.78
CA GLY A 435 27.50 2.25 -1.24
C GLY A 435 26.11 2.12 -1.85
N LEU A 436 25.43 3.26 -2.12
CA LEU A 436 24.15 3.26 -2.82
C LEU A 436 24.28 2.81 -4.28
N ALA A 437 25.36 3.19 -4.97
CA ALA A 437 25.61 2.75 -6.36
C ALA A 437 25.87 1.25 -6.45
N ASP A 438 26.54 0.68 -5.47
CA ASP A 438 26.87 -0.76 -5.39
C ASP A 438 25.70 -1.59 -4.87
N LEU A 439 24.76 -0.99 -4.12
CA LEU A 439 23.65 -1.65 -3.43
C LEU A 439 22.82 -2.63 -4.29
N PRO A 440 22.48 -2.34 -5.56
CA PRO A 440 21.76 -3.32 -6.40
C PRO A 440 22.56 -4.63 -6.62
N GLY A 441 23.88 -4.53 -6.74
CA GLY A 441 24.78 -5.69 -6.85
C GLY A 441 24.87 -6.45 -5.53
N ASP A 442 24.99 -5.73 -4.41
CA ASP A 442 25.05 -6.31 -3.06
C ASP A 442 23.76 -7.05 -2.72
N VAL A 443 22.60 -6.50 -3.08
CA VAL A 443 21.29 -7.20 -2.93
C VAL A 443 21.25 -8.45 -3.77
N GLN A 444 21.72 -8.42 -5.03
CA GLN A 444 21.78 -9.60 -5.88
C GLN A 444 22.65 -10.69 -5.26
N GLN A 445 23.81 -10.32 -4.69
CA GLN A 445 24.67 -11.28 -3.99
C GLN A 445 23.96 -11.92 -2.79
N VAL A 446 23.23 -11.15 -1.99
CA VAL A 446 22.41 -11.70 -0.88
C VAL A 446 21.38 -12.69 -1.43
N LEU A 447 20.70 -12.38 -2.52
CA LEU A 447 19.69 -13.26 -3.13
C LEU A 447 20.29 -14.59 -3.64
N ASP A 448 21.50 -14.54 -4.18
CA ASP A 448 22.17 -15.70 -4.79
C ASP A 448 22.85 -16.61 -3.76
N GLU A 449 23.35 -16.06 -2.64
CA GLU A 449 24.28 -16.75 -1.72
C GLU A 449 23.67 -17.00 -0.32
N SER A 450 22.47 -16.50 -0.02
CA SER A 450 21.90 -16.57 1.32
C SER A 450 21.56 -18.02 1.76
N PRO A 451 22.00 -18.45 2.96
CA PRO A 451 21.66 -19.76 3.51
C PRO A 451 20.32 -19.79 4.26
N VAL A 452 19.38 -18.91 3.90
CA VAL A 452 18.12 -18.72 4.67
C VAL A 452 17.19 -19.93 4.66
N GLU A 453 17.24 -20.80 3.65
CA GLU A 453 16.42 -22.02 3.60
C GLU A 453 16.76 -22.96 4.76
N ASP A 454 18.06 -23.16 5.02
CA ASP A 454 18.53 -23.99 6.14
C ASP A 454 18.09 -23.40 7.50
N VAL A 455 18.15 -22.06 7.62
CA VAL A 455 17.71 -21.34 8.83
C VAL A 455 16.20 -21.49 9.03
N ALA A 456 15.40 -21.28 7.99
CA ALA A 456 13.95 -21.40 8.07
C ALA A 456 13.52 -22.84 8.44
N GLU A 457 14.19 -23.86 7.87
CA GLU A 457 13.93 -25.28 8.21
C GLU A 457 14.25 -25.58 9.67
N ALA A 458 15.40 -25.10 10.16
CA ALA A 458 15.84 -25.33 11.53
C ALA A 458 14.95 -24.68 12.60
N LEU A 459 14.29 -23.58 12.26
CA LEU A 459 13.45 -22.81 13.17
C LEU A 459 11.95 -23.12 13.04
N TYR A 460 11.59 -24.17 12.34
CA TYR A 460 10.19 -24.55 12.12
C TYR A 460 9.50 -24.92 13.44
N GLY A 461 8.32 -24.33 13.68
CA GLY A 461 7.43 -24.69 14.79
C GLY A 461 7.87 -24.20 16.17
N CYS A 462 8.66 -23.13 16.24
CA CYS A 462 8.98 -22.46 17.49
C CYS A 462 7.79 -21.67 18.05
N ASP A 463 7.81 -21.39 19.38
CA ASP A 463 6.67 -20.74 20.07
C ASP A 463 6.57 -19.25 19.77
N ALA A 464 7.70 -18.58 19.59
CA ALA A 464 7.80 -17.16 19.30
C ALA A 464 9.16 -16.83 18.66
N TYR A 465 9.23 -15.71 17.95
CA TYR A 465 10.43 -15.25 17.25
C TYR A 465 10.72 -13.81 17.65
N PHE A 466 11.94 -13.53 18.10
CA PHE A 466 12.34 -12.20 18.54
C PHE A 466 13.40 -11.61 17.62
N PHE A 467 13.28 -10.31 17.36
CA PHE A 467 14.16 -9.56 16.48
C PHE A 467 14.75 -8.38 17.24
N LEU A 468 16.06 -8.32 17.32
CA LEU A 468 16.79 -7.30 18.09
C LEU A 468 17.62 -6.41 17.15
N GLY A 469 17.54 -5.12 17.34
CA GLY A 469 18.36 -4.14 16.65
C GLY A 469 18.66 -2.93 17.52
N ARG A 470 19.58 -2.08 17.07
CA ARG A 470 19.95 -0.84 17.73
C ARG A 470 20.07 0.29 16.71
N GLY A 471 19.74 1.55 17.11
CA GLY A 471 19.75 2.66 16.16
C GLY A 471 18.91 2.36 14.90
N PRO A 472 19.43 2.58 13.68
CA PRO A 472 18.73 2.24 12.45
C PRO A 472 18.39 0.74 12.34
N ALA A 473 19.25 -0.16 12.83
CA ALA A 473 19.00 -1.60 12.84
C ALA A 473 17.78 -1.99 13.70
N HIS A 474 17.32 -1.16 14.64
CA HIS A 474 16.06 -1.38 15.35
C HIS A 474 14.85 -1.29 14.41
N ALA A 475 14.82 -0.34 13.49
CA ALA A 475 13.76 -0.25 12.49
C ALA A 475 13.72 -1.48 11.58
N VAL A 476 14.90 -2.02 11.21
CA VAL A 476 15.03 -3.27 10.45
C VAL A 476 14.53 -4.48 11.24
N ALA A 477 14.85 -4.56 12.53
CA ALA A 477 14.35 -5.63 13.40
C ALA A 477 12.83 -5.60 13.54
N LEU A 478 12.22 -4.42 13.67
CA LEU A 478 10.77 -4.24 13.67
C LEU A 478 10.16 -4.68 12.34
N GLU A 479 10.79 -4.31 11.21
CA GLU A 479 10.31 -4.70 9.86
C GLU A 479 10.40 -6.22 9.66
N GLY A 480 11.51 -6.86 10.05
CA GLY A 480 11.65 -8.31 9.99
C GLY A 480 10.58 -9.03 10.81
N ALA A 481 10.32 -8.58 12.05
CA ALA A 481 9.25 -9.12 12.88
C ALA A 481 7.85 -8.89 12.26
N LEU A 482 7.63 -7.74 11.62
CA LEU A 482 6.38 -7.46 10.92
C LEU A 482 6.20 -8.42 9.75
N LYS A 483 7.17 -8.54 8.85
CA LYS A 483 7.12 -9.47 7.71
C LYS A 483 6.88 -10.90 8.17
N PHE A 484 7.59 -11.35 9.21
CA PHE A 484 7.47 -12.70 9.71
C PHE A 484 6.04 -12.99 10.19
N LYS A 485 5.47 -12.14 11.06
CA LYS A 485 4.09 -12.35 11.58
C LYS A 485 3.00 -12.22 10.51
N GLU A 486 3.17 -11.33 9.53
CA GLU A 486 2.18 -11.10 8.48
C GLU A 486 1.90 -12.34 7.63
N ILE A 487 2.95 -13.08 7.27
CA ILE A 487 2.84 -14.17 6.30
C ILE A 487 2.93 -15.57 6.92
N SER A 488 3.66 -15.73 8.05
CA SER A 488 3.75 -17.04 8.74
C SER A 488 2.57 -17.29 9.71
N TYR A 489 1.97 -16.22 10.26
CA TYR A 489 0.97 -16.22 11.35
C TYR A 489 1.54 -16.66 12.69
N GLU A 490 2.87 -16.75 12.80
CA GLU A 490 3.55 -17.06 14.05
C GLU A 490 3.80 -15.77 14.85
N HIS A 491 3.90 -15.89 16.17
CA HIS A 491 4.17 -14.74 17.01
C HIS A 491 5.60 -14.25 16.81
N ALA A 492 5.75 -13.04 16.28
CA ALA A 492 7.06 -12.40 16.09
C ALA A 492 7.03 -10.97 16.62
N GLU A 493 8.10 -10.58 17.35
CA GLU A 493 8.18 -9.27 17.99
C GLU A 493 9.57 -8.67 17.83
N GLY A 494 9.63 -7.38 17.46
CA GLY A 494 10.87 -6.60 17.33
C GLY A 494 11.09 -5.73 18.55
N PHE A 495 12.34 -5.65 19.02
CA PHE A 495 12.72 -4.84 20.17
C PHE A 495 13.98 -4.02 19.91
N ALA A 496 14.05 -2.84 20.51
CA ALA A 496 15.35 -2.24 20.74
C ALA A 496 16.17 -3.17 21.64
N ALA A 497 17.40 -3.52 21.25
CA ALA A 497 18.21 -4.48 21.99
C ALA A 497 18.42 -4.09 23.47
N SER A 498 18.38 -2.78 23.79
CA SER A 498 18.46 -2.28 25.17
C SER A 498 17.23 -2.66 26.01
N GLU A 499 16.05 -2.80 25.38
CA GLU A 499 14.79 -3.11 26.09
C GLU A 499 14.63 -4.60 26.42
N LEU A 500 15.47 -5.48 25.85
CA LEU A 500 15.40 -6.92 26.09
C LEU A 500 15.31 -7.28 27.58
N LYS A 501 16.09 -6.57 28.44
CA LYS A 501 16.16 -6.82 29.88
C LYS A 501 14.98 -6.26 30.68
N HIS A 502 14.14 -5.46 30.04
CA HIS A 502 13.06 -4.74 30.70
C HIS A 502 11.69 -5.40 30.50
N GLY A 503 11.68 -6.73 30.25
CA GLY A 503 10.46 -7.53 30.10
C GLY A 503 10.64 -8.72 29.15
N PRO A 504 10.99 -8.51 27.88
CA PRO A 504 11.02 -9.57 26.85
C PRO A 504 11.88 -10.78 27.19
N LEU A 505 12.98 -10.58 27.93
CA LEU A 505 13.87 -11.66 28.35
C LEU A 505 13.17 -12.75 29.20
N ALA A 506 12.06 -12.41 29.85
CA ALA A 506 11.26 -13.38 30.62
C ALA A 506 10.53 -14.43 29.72
N LEU A 507 10.36 -14.13 28.44
CA LEU A 507 9.71 -15.00 27.44
C LEU A 507 10.72 -15.88 26.69
N VAL A 508 12.02 -15.63 26.87
CA VAL A 508 13.08 -16.37 26.16
C VAL A 508 13.24 -17.77 26.73
N THR A 509 13.11 -18.75 25.85
CA THR A 509 13.29 -20.19 26.11
C THR A 509 14.19 -20.80 25.03
N ASP A 510 14.48 -22.10 25.14
CA ASP A 510 15.16 -22.88 24.10
C ASP A 510 14.33 -23.05 22.80
N ASN A 511 13.05 -22.65 22.83
CA ASN A 511 12.13 -22.65 21.68
C ASN A 511 11.76 -21.21 21.22
N THR A 512 12.61 -20.22 21.54
CA THR A 512 12.40 -18.81 21.16
C THR A 512 13.61 -18.31 20.37
N PRO A 513 13.68 -18.54 19.03
CA PRO A 513 14.75 -18.01 18.19
C PRO A 513 14.86 -16.48 18.29
N VAL A 514 16.08 -15.99 18.38
CA VAL A 514 16.36 -14.55 18.49
C VAL A 514 17.27 -14.12 17.35
N PHE A 515 16.75 -13.26 16.50
CA PHE A 515 17.48 -12.61 15.40
C PHE A 515 18.14 -11.33 15.90
N GLY A 516 19.45 -11.20 15.68
CA GLY A 516 20.20 -9.99 15.94
C GLY A 516 20.61 -9.31 14.65
N VAL A 517 20.18 -8.06 14.45
CA VAL A 517 20.55 -7.24 13.29
C VAL A 517 21.69 -6.32 13.67
N ILE A 518 22.79 -6.39 12.93
CA ILE A 518 24.00 -5.57 13.08
C ILE A 518 24.31 -4.94 11.73
N THR A 519 24.37 -3.61 11.67
CA THR A 519 24.63 -2.87 10.42
C THR A 519 26.05 -2.32 10.34
N GLY A 520 26.81 -2.36 11.45
CA GLY A 520 28.18 -1.91 11.53
C GLY A 520 28.76 -2.00 12.95
N GLU A 521 29.99 -1.53 13.12
CA GLU A 521 30.71 -1.60 14.40
C GLU A 521 30.00 -0.88 15.57
N GLU A 522 29.22 0.15 15.28
CA GLU A 522 28.49 0.91 16.30
C GLU A 522 27.39 0.06 16.97
N ASP A 523 26.90 -0.97 16.29
CA ASP A 523 25.83 -1.85 16.75
C ASP A 523 26.34 -3.08 17.53
N LEU A 524 27.64 -3.29 17.64
CA LEU A 524 28.25 -4.46 18.29
C LEU A 524 27.79 -4.66 19.75
N LYS A 525 27.23 -3.63 20.37
CA LYS A 525 26.60 -3.76 21.71
C LYS A 525 25.42 -4.75 21.72
N VAL A 526 24.80 -5.04 20.56
CA VAL A 526 23.74 -6.06 20.41
C VAL A 526 24.27 -7.45 20.78
N ILE A 527 25.55 -7.73 20.50
CA ILE A 527 26.20 -9.02 20.79
C ILE A 527 26.06 -9.41 22.26
N SER A 528 26.18 -8.45 23.20
CA SER A 528 26.02 -8.75 24.61
C SER A 528 24.61 -9.21 24.98
N ASN A 529 23.59 -8.65 24.31
CA ASN A 529 22.20 -9.04 24.47
C ASN A 529 21.93 -10.43 23.86
N LEU A 530 22.53 -10.72 22.71
CA LEU A 530 22.43 -12.04 22.05
C LEU A 530 23.10 -13.13 22.89
N LYS A 531 24.26 -12.88 23.50
CA LYS A 531 24.89 -13.82 24.43
C LYS A 531 24.05 -14.08 25.68
N GLU A 532 23.24 -13.12 26.12
CA GLU A 532 22.33 -13.29 27.25
C GLU A 532 21.15 -14.20 26.94
N VAL A 533 20.60 -14.12 25.72
CA VAL A 533 19.52 -15.05 25.30
C VAL A 533 20.09 -16.44 25.04
N GLN A 534 21.28 -16.54 24.43
CA GLN A 534 21.98 -17.81 24.24
C GLN A 534 22.26 -18.53 25.56
N ALA A 535 22.66 -17.80 26.60
CA ALA A 535 22.86 -18.35 27.94
C ALA A 535 21.58 -18.96 28.57
N ARG A 536 20.41 -18.70 27.98
CA ARG A 536 19.11 -19.28 28.35
C ARG A 536 18.67 -20.40 27.42
N GLY A 537 19.55 -20.78 26.48
CA GLY A 537 19.32 -21.87 25.53
C GLY A 537 18.60 -21.45 24.23
N ALA A 538 18.26 -20.18 24.06
CA ALA A 538 17.60 -19.70 22.85
C ALA A 538 18.52 -19.83 21.62
N PRO A 539 18.03 -20.32 20.47
CA PRO A 539 18.75 -20.24 19.22
C PRO A 539 19.02 -18.79 18.82
N VAL A 540 20.26 -18.48 18.45
CA VAL A 540 20.69 -17.14 18.06
C VAL A 540 21.05 -17.11 16.59
N ILE A 541 20.38 -16.24 15.85
CA ILE A 541 20.63 -15.97 14.43
C ILE A 541 21.17 -14.54 14.31
N VAL A 542 22.31 -14.37 13.66
CA VAL A 542 22.88 -13.03 13.44
C VAL A 542 22.85 -12.68 11.96
N VAL A 543 22.31 -11.50 11.65
CA VAL A 543 22.39 -10.86 10.34
C VAL A 543 23.37 -9.71 10.44
N ALA A 544 24.52 -9.81 9.74
CA ALA A 544 25.56 -8.79 9.86
C ALA A 544 26.48 -8.77 8.62
N PRO A 545 27.27 -7.67 8.43
CA PRO A 545 28.34 -7.64 7.44
C PRO A 545 29.29 -8.84 7.55
N ALA A 546 29.73 -9.38 6.42
CA ALA A 546 30.61 -10.55 6.36
C ALA A 546 31.91 -10.36 7.14
N SER A 547 32.45 -9.15 7.16
CA SER A 547 33.65 -8.80 7.95
C SER A 547 33.51 -8.98 9.46
N LEU A 548 32.29 -9.12 9.97
CA LEU A 548 32.01 -9.33 11.40
C LEU A 548 31.85 -10.81 11.80
N GLU A 549 32.09 -11.77 10.89
CA GLU A 549 31.93 -13.20 11.14
C GLU A 549 32.67 -13.66 12.42
N GLU A 550 33.93 -13.27 12.62
CA GLU A 550 34.71 -13.64 13.81
C GLU A 550 34.08 -13.13 15.13
N GLN A 551 33.43 -11.95 15.10
CA GLN A 551 32.78 -11.37 16.28
C GLN A 551 31.48 -12.08 16.67
N VAL A 552 30.88 -12.81 15.73
CA VAL A 552 29.58 -13.48 15.88
C VAL A 552 29.65 -15.01 15.82
N GLU A 553 30.85 -15.61 15.87
CA GLU A 553 31.07 -17.08 15.92
C GLU A 553 30.26 -17.82 17.01
N PHE A 554 29.76 -17.10 18.02
CA PHE A 554 28.90 -17.67 19.06
C PHE A 554 27.49 -17.98 18.57
N ALA A 555 27.03 -17.36 17.46
CA ALA A 555 25.68 -17.54 16.92
C ALA A 555 25.49 -18.98 16.39
N ASP A 556 24.28 -19.50 16.56
CA ASP A 556 23.92 -20.81 15.99
C ASP A 556 23.81 -20.74 14.46
N TYR A 557 23.39 -19.59 13.94
CA TYR A 557 23.30 -19.30 12.51
C TYR A 557 23.80 -17.92 12.19
N PHE A 558 24.52 -17.78 11.10
CA PHE A 558 24.98 -16.51 10.57
C PHE A 558 24.44 -16.28 9.16
N LEU A 559 23.79 -15.13 8.97
CA LEU A 559 23.27 -14.65 7.68
C LEU A 559 24.15 -13.46 7.24
N PRO A 560 25.21 -13.70 6.47
CA PRO A 560 26.12 -12.66 6.04
C PRO A 560 25.45 -11.71 5.04
N VAL A 561 25.84 -10.43 5.11
CA VAL A 561 25.57 -9.45 4.06
C VAL A 561 26.88 -8.85 3.56
N PRO A 562 26.99 -8.42 2.31
CA PRO A 562 28.16 -7.70 1.80
C PRO A 562 28.55 -6.51 2.67
N ASP A 563 29.87 -6.26 2.76
CA ASP A 563 30.38 -5.09 3.44
C ASP A 563 30.06 -3.83 2.63
N THR A 564 29.34 -2.90 3.21
CA THR A 564 28.88 -1.67 2.57
C THR A 564 28.87 -0.50 3.56
N HIS A 565 28.44 0.68 3.10
CA HIS A 565 28.29 1.83 4.01
C HIS A 565 27.25 1.53 5.12
N PRO A 566 27.51 1.81 6.39
CA PRO A 566 26.60 1.45 7.50
C PRO A 566 25.17 1.96 7.35
N GLU A 567 24.99 3.13 6.73
CA GLU A 567 23.67 3.70 6.44
C GLU A 567 22.89 2.96 5.34
N VAL A 568 23.51 2.00 4.65
CA VAL A 568 22.91 1.19 3.58
C VAL A 568 22.75 -0.27 4.02
N ALA A 569 23.63 -0.75 4.92
CA ALA A 569 23.70 -2.14 5.36
C ALA A 569 22.35 -2.68 5.92
N GLY A 570 21.52 -1.82 6.51
CA GLY A 570 20.20 -2.19 6.99
C GLY A 570 19.25 -2.68 5.90
N ILE A 571 19.43 -2.21 4.65
CA ILE A 571 18.63 -2.67 3.51
C ILE A 571 19.01 -4.13 3.18
N LEU A 572 20.30 -4.45 3.13
CA LEU A 572 20.80 -5.81 2.91
C LEU A 572 20.33 -6.77 3.99
N ALA A 573 20.41 -6.34 5.27
CA ALA A 573 19.90 -7.13 6.39
C ALA A 573 18.39 -7.38 6.28
N ASN A 574 17.61 -6.41 5.83
CA ASN A 574 16.18 -6.57 5.63
C ASN A 574 15.85 -7.59 4.52
N VAL A 575 16.65 -7.66 3.44
CA VAL A 575 16.48 -8.68 2.39
C VAL A 575 16.64 -10.09 2.97
N GLN A 576 17.64 -10.31 3.85
CA GLN A 576 17.80 -11.58 4.57
C GLN A 576 16.55 -11.92 5.40
N LEU A 577 16.00 -10.95 6.14
CA LEU A 577 14.81 -11.16 6.98
C LEU A 577 13.54 -11.40 6.15
N GLN A 578 13.42 -10.76 4.99
CA GLN A 578 12.32 -11.02 4.03
C GLN A 578 12.39 -12.46 3.51
N LEU A 579 13.57 -12.94 3.13
CA LEU A 579 13.77 -14.32 2.66
C LEU A 579 13.48 -15.34 3.78
N VAL A 580 13.97 -15.12 5.02
CA VAL A 580 13.62 -15.97 6.18
C VAL A 580 12.12 -16.04 6.37
N SER A 581 11.44 -14.89 6.34
CA SER A 581 9.98 -14.82 6.51
C SER A 581 9.25 -15.58 5.40
N TYR A 582 9.70 -15.41 4.15
CA TYR A 582 9.14 -16.10 3.00
C TYR A 582 9.26 -17.62 3.12
N HIS A 583 10.49 -18.14 3.34
CA HIS A 583 10.72 -19.58 3.42
C HIS A 583 10.02 -20.21 4.63
N ALA A 584 9.97 -19.54 5.78
CA ALA A 584 9.19 -20.01 6.93
C ALA A 584 7.69 -20.11 6.60
N ALA A 585 7.12 -19.14 5.92
CA ALA A 585 5.71 -19.14 5.54
C ALA A 585 5.40 -20.19 4.47
N ASP A 586 6.30 -20.43 3.50
CA ASP A 586 6.16 -21.44 2.46
C ASP A 586 6.17 -22.85 3.06
N GLN A 587 7.10 -23.14 3.97
CA GLN A 587 7.15 -24.40 4.71
C GLN A 587 5.88 -24.67 5.53
N LEU A 588 5.28 -23.60 6.09
CA LEU A 588 4.01 -23.67 6.82
C LEU A 588 2.79 -23.78 5.89
N GLY A 589 2.98 -23.72 4.56
CA GLY A 589 1.91 -23.74 3.56
C GLY A 589 0.94 -22.55 3.69
N ARG A 590 1.45 -21.37 4.06
CA ARG A 590 0.63 -20.17 4.27
C ARG A 590 0.34 -19.45 2.96
N PRO A 591 -0.79 -18.73 2.82
CA PRO A 591 -1.10 -17.92 1.65
C PRO A 591 -0.27 -16.62 1.65
N ILE A 592 0.97 -16.68 1.17
CA ILE A 592 1.99 -15.63 1.28
C ILE A 592 1.56 -14.31 0.64
N ASP A 593 1.07 -14.36 -0.62
CA ASP A 593 0.70 -13.13 -1.36
C ASP A 593 -0.53 -12.42 -0.77
N LYS A 594 -1.44 -13.20 -0.17
CA LYS A 594 -2.70 -12.72 0.38
C LYS A 594 -2.93 -13.33 1.77
N PRO A 595 -2.18 -12.85 2.77
CA PRO A 595 -2.32 -13.34 4.13
C PRO A 595 -3.69 -12.97 4.70
N ARG A 596 -4.23 -13.84 5.57
CA ARG A 596 -5.56 -13.63 6.17
C ARG A 596 -5.60 -12.32 6.97
N ASN A 597 -6.74 -11.65 6.92
CA ASN A 597 -7.03 -10.43 7.70
C ASN A 597 -6.09 -9.24 7.42
N LEU A 598 -5.37 -9.25 6.29
CA LEU A 598 -4.51 -8.14 5.87
C LEU A 598 -4.83 -7.70 4.45
N ALA A 599 -4.72 -6.41 4.19
CA ALA A 599 -4.87 -5.79 2.87
C ALA A 599 -3.62 -4.98 2.52
N LYS A 600 -3.35 -4.80 1.21
CA LYS A 600 -2.16 -4.08 0.72
C LYS A 600 -2.12 -2.62 1.17
N SER A 601 -3.26 -1.94 1.23
CA SER A 601 -3.40 -0.59 1.79
C SER A 601 -4.74 -0.43 2.50
N VAL A 602 -4.77 0.44 3.53
CA VAL A 602 -5.94 0.71 4.37
C VAL A 602 -6.43 2.11 4.04
N THR A 603 -7.60 2.20 3.37
CA THR A 603 -8.21 3.46 2.90
C THR A 603 -9.36 3.95 3.78
N VAL A 604 -9.62 3.27 4.88
CA VAL A 604 -10.63 3.61 5.88
C VAL A 604 -9.99 3.54 7.27
N GLU A 605 -10.46 4.37 8.20
CA GLU A 605 -10.07 4.34 9.61
C GLU A 605 -10.68 3.15 10.37
#